data_073371dbd0c83750e0b6245ba67766a1
#
_entry.id   073371dbd0c83750e0b6245ba67766a1
#
_cell.length_a   1.000
_cell.length_b   1.000
_cell.length_c   1.000
_cell.angle_alpha   90.00
_cell.angle_beta   90.00
_cell.angle_gamma   90.00
#
_symmetry.space_group_name_H-M   'P 1'
#
loop_
_entity.id
_entity.type
_entity.pdbx_description
1 polymer ?
#
loop_
_entity_poly.entity_id
_entity_poly.type
_entity_poly.pdbx_seq_one_letter_code
_entity_poly.pdbx_strand_id
1 'polypeptide(L)'
;MNRSIVWTTQFKKDYKQALKRHLDIELLDNIIRSLSRGETLPEKHRDHALTGDWAQHRECHIQPDWLLVYRIEDDVLVLTSARTGTHSDLFGK
;
A
#
# COMPACT_ATOMS: atom_id res chain seq x y z
N MET A 1 -11.67 -7.67 14.72
CA MET A 1 -12.16 -8.39 13.53
C MET A 1 -11.31 -8.04 12.32
N ASN A 2 -10.97 -9.02 11.49
CA ASN A 2 -10.12 -8.75 10.33
C ASN A 2 -10.94 -8.20 9.17
N ARG A 3 -10.36 -7.25 8.45
CA ARG A 3 -10.96 -6.75 7.23
C ARG A 3 -10.79 -7.76 6.09
N SER A 4 -11.74 -7.80 5.17
CA SER A 4 -11.55 -8.51 3.91
C SER A 4 -10.55 -7.75 3.06
N ILE A 5 -9.80 -8.46 2.23
CA ILE A 5 -8.74 -7.85 1.41
C ILE A 5 -9.09 -8.03 -0.05
N VAL A 6 -9.03 -6.93 -0.80
CA VAL A 6 -9.23 -6.93 -2.25
C VAL A 6 -7.94 -6.48 -2.93
N TRP A 7 -7.46 -7.26 -3.87
CA TRP A 7 -6.29 -6.94 -4.68
C TRP A 7 -6.76 -6.41 -6.02
N THR A 8 -6.51 -5.12 -6.29
CA THR A 8 -6.80 -4.58 -7.62
C THR A 8 -5.86 -5.22 -8.66
N THR A 9 -6.22 -5.11 -9.93
CA THR A 9 -5.38 -5.62 -11.02
C THR A 9 -4.00 -4.97 -10.98
N GLN A 10 -3.95 -3.66 -10.73
CA GLN A 10 -2.67 -2.95 -10.64
C GLN A 10 -1.82 -3.47 -9.50
N PHE A 11 -2.43 -3.70 -8.33
CA PHE A 11 -1.69 -4.22 -7.18
C PHE A 11 -1.11 -5.61 -7.48
N LYS A 12 -1.87 -6.45 -8.14
CA LYS A 12 -1.39 -7.80 -8.52
C LYS A 12 -0.15 -7.71 -9.40
N LYS A 13 -0.15 -6.79 -10.36
CA LYS A 13 1.01 -6.56 -11.22
C LYS A 13 2.20 -6.06 -10.43
N ASP A 14 1.95 -5.11 -9.52
CA ASP A 14 3.00 -4.54 -8.69
C ASP A 14 3.61 -5.58 -7.76
N TYR A 15 2.80 -6.46 -7.21
CA TYR A 15 3.25 -7.54 -6.34
C TYR A 15 4.18 -8.50 -7.10
N LYS A 16 3.77 -8.90 -8.30
CA LYS A 16 4.61 -9.77 -9.15
C LYS A 16 5.92 -9.08 -9.50
N GLN A 17 5.87 -7.78 -9.80
CA GLN A 17 7.07 -7.02 -10.14
C GLN A 17 8.02 -6.96 -8.95
N ALA A 18 7.50 -6.77 -7.75
CA ALA A 18 8.31 -6.77 -6.54
C ALA A 18 9.01 -8.11 -6.33
N LEU A 19 8.31 -9.21 -6.59
CA LEU A 19 8.92 -10.54 -6.51
C LEU A 19 10.04 -10.71 -7.54
N LYS A 20 9.82 -10.27 -8.77
CA LYS A 20 10.84 -10.35 -9.84
C LYS A 20 12.08 -9.53 -9.50
N ARG A 21 11.91 -8.40 -8.83
CA ARG A 21 13.01 -7.52 -8.46
C ARG A 21 13.65 -7.92 -7.14
N HIS A 22 13.22 -9.03 -6.55
CA HIS A 22 13.75 -9.53 -5.28
C HIS A 22 13.62 -8.54 -4.13
N LEU A 23 12.56 -7.73 -4.14
CA LEU A 23 12.25 -6.86 -3.01
C LEU A 23 11.82 -7.72 -1.81
N ASP A 24 11.98 -7.20 -0.61
CA ASP A 24 11.60 -7.93 0.60
C ASP A 24 10.08 -7.97 0.74
N ILE A 25 9.46 -8.93 0.07
CA ILE A 25 8.01 -9.04 0.01
C ILE A 25 7.39 -9.27 1.39
N GLU A 26 8.15 -9.81 2.32
CA GLU A 26 7.67 -10.04 3.68
C GLU A 26 7.33 -8.75 4.39
N LEU A 27 8.06 -7.67 4.09
CA LEU A 27 7.75 -6.34 4.63
C LEU A 27 6.36 -5.89 4.19
N LEU A 28 6.05 -6.07 2.90
CA LEU A 28 4.75 -5.73 2.37
C LEU A 28 3.66 -6.61 2.97
N ASP A 29 3.89 -7.91 3.04
CA ASP A 29 2.94 -8.86 3.61
C ASP A 29 2.61 -8.51 5.07
N ASN A 30 3.61 -8.13 5.86
CA ASN A 30 3.41 -7.74 7.25
C ASN A 30 2.55 -6.49 7.38
N ILE A 31 2.77 -5.50 6.51
CA ILE A 31 1.96 -4.28 6.50
C ILE A 31 0.51 -4.61 6.16
N ILE A 32 0.30 -5.44 5.14
CA ILE A 32 -1.04 -5.84 4.74
C ILE A 32 -1.77 -6.54 5.90
N ARG A 33 -1.09 -7.44 6.60
CA ARG A 33 -1.66 -8.13 7.75
C ARG A 33 -2.07 -7.15 8.85
N SER A 34 -1.19 -6.21 9.17
CA SER A 34 -1.49 -5.19 10.19
C SER A 34 -2.71 -4.36 9.82
N LEU A 35 -2.76 -3.91 8.57
CA LEU A 35 -3.90 -3.13 8.09
C LEU A 35 -5.19 -3.95 8.10
N SER A 36 -5.11 -5.23 7.74
CA SER A 36 -6.30 -6.09 7.75
C SER A 36 -6.85 -6.32 9.15
N ARG A 37 -6.00 -6.26 10.17
CA ARG A 37 -6.41 -6.39 11.57
C ARG A 37 -6.90 -5.08 12.17
N GLY A 38 -6.83 -3.98 11.42
CA GLY A 38 -7.19 -2.66 11.93
C GLY A 38 -6.13 -2.03 12.81
N GLU A 39 -4.91 -2.52 12.76
CA GLU A 39 -3.81 -1.99 13.57
C GLU A 39 -3.25 -0.71 12.96
N THR A 40 -2.75 0.17 13.83
CA THR A 40 -2.03 1.37 13.40
C THR A 40 -0.59 0.96 13.07
N LEU A 41 -0.10 1.40 11.90
CA LEU A 41 1.27 1.12 11.51
C LEU A 41 2.26 1.94 12.34
N PRO A 42 3.48 1.40 12.59
CA PRO A 42 4.54 2.18 13.20
C PRO A 42 4.82 3.46 12.42
N GLU A 43 5.23 4.50 13.14
CA GLU A 43 5.44 5.84 12.56
C GLU A 43 6.45 5.85 11.42
N LYS A 44 7.41 4.93 11.43
CA LYS A 44 8.42 4.81 10.37
C LYS A 44 7.81 4.58 8.98
N HIS A 45 6.58 4.06 8.92
CA HIS A 45 5.89 3.81 7.64
C HIS A 45 5.14 5.02 7.13
N ARG A 46 5.07 6.11 7.91
CA ARG A 46 4.47 7.38 7.50
C ARG A 46 3.11 7.23 6.85
N ASP A 47 2.25 6.41 7.44
CA ASP A 47 0.89 6.21 6.94
C ASP A 47 0.11 7.52 7.02
N HIS A 48 -0.42 7.98 5.88
CA HIS A 48 -1.14 9.25 5.81
C HIS A 48 -2.18 9.24 4.70
N ALA A 49 -3.17 10.10 4.82
CA ALA A 49 -4.20 10.25 3.81
C ALA A 49 -3.69 11.07 2.63
N LEU A 50 -4.13 10.69 1.43
CA LEU A 50 -3.83 11.42 0.22
C LEU A 50 -4.96 12.42 -0.08
N THR A 51 -4.69 13.38 -0.97
CA THR A 51 -5.64 14.42 -1.34
C THR A 51 -5.79 14.47 -2.86
N GLY A 52 -6.69 15.36 -3.34
CA GLY A 52 -6.90 15.56 -4.75
C GLY A 52 -7.54 14.34 -5.40
N ASP A 53 -7.01 13.95 -6.55
CA ASP A 53 -7.53 12.80 -7.30
C ASP A 53 -7.41 11.49 -6.52
N TRP A 54 -6.58 11.47 -5.49
CA TRP A 54 -6.37 10.30 -4.65
C TRP A 54 -7.07 10.41 -3.30
N ALA A 55 -8.03 11.33 -3.18
CA ALA A 55 -8.83 11.43 -1.96
C ALA A 55 -9.44 10.07 -1.63
N GLN A 56 -9.62 9.79 -0.33
CA GLN A 56 -10.10 8.52 0.19
C GLN A 56 -9.06 7.40 0.16
N HIS A 57 -7.91 7.62 -0.48
CA HIS A 57 -6.79 6.68 -0.42
C HIS A 57 -5.82 7.10 0.66
N ARG A 58 -5.05 6.13 1.13
CA ARG A 58 -3.95 6.35 2.07
C ARG A 58 -2.69 5.79 1.47
N GLU A 59 -1.56 6.29 1.93
CA GLU A 59 -0.26 5.84 1.48
C GLU A 59 0.61 5.53 2.69
N CYS A 60 1.39 4.46 2.59
CA CYS A 60 2.42 4.20 3.59
C CYS A 60 3.70 3.76 2.89
N HIS A 61 4.82 3.96 3.58
CA HIS A 61 6.12 3.56 3.09
C HIS A 61 6.45 2.17 3.59
N ILE A 62 6.54 1.19 2.67
CA ILE A 62 7.04 -0.14 2.99
C ILE A 62 8.53 0.00 3.29
N GLN A 63 9.22 0.72 2.43
CA GLN A 63 10.59 1.20 2.58
C GLN A 63 10.59 2.66 2.08
N PRO A 64 11.66 3.44 2.30
CA PRO A 64 11.64 4.87 1.95
C PRO A 64 11.18 5.17 0.53
N ASP A 65 11.53 4.33 -0.45
CA ASP A 65 11.17 4.53 -1.84
C ASP A 65 10.24 3.45 -2.38
N TRP A 66 9.58 2.69 -1.51
CA TRP A 66 8.63 1.65 -1.89
C TRP A 66 7.30 1.93 -1.18
N LEU A 67 6.31 2.36 -1.94
CA LEU A 67 5.07 2.93 -1.41
C LEU A 67 3.89 2.00 -1.67
N LEU A 68 3.06 1.82 -0.64
CA LEU A 68 1.79 1.11 -0.75
C LEU A 68 0.67 2.16 -0.73
N VAL A 69 -0.18 2.13 -1.75
CA VAL A 69 -1.40 2.95 -1.79
C VAL A 69 -2.59 2.02 -1.59
N TYR A 70 -3.46 2.36 -0.66
CA TYR A 70 -4.61 1.54 -0.31
C TYR A 70 -5.77 2.43 0.14
N ARG A 71 -6.93 1.84 0.26
CA ARG A 71 -8.06 2.51 0.89
C ARG A 71 -8.84 1.51 1.73
N ILE A 72 -9.58 2.01 2.70
CA ILE A 72 -10.43 1.19 3.54
C ILE A 72 -11.86 1.66 3.30
N GLU A 73 -12.72 0.75 2.89
CA GLU A 73 -14.10 1.04 2.54
C GLU A 73 -14.99 -0.07 3.12
N ASP A 74 -15.87 0.31 4.05
CA ASP A 74 -16.80 -0.64 4.68
C ASP A 74 -16.11 -1.91 5.20
N ASP A 75 -15.03 -1.73 5.96
CA ASP A 75 -14.20 -2.81 6.50
C ASP A 75 -13.53 -3.69 5.44
N VAL A 76 -13.44 -3.19 4.21
CA VAL A 76 -12.67 -3.85 3.16
C VAL A 76 -11.39 -3.09 2.93
N LEU A 77 -10.27 -3.80 2.97
CA LEU A 77 -8.96 -3.24 2.63
C LEU A 77 -8.73 -3.43 1.13
N VAL A 78 -8.73 -2.34 0.39
CA VAL A 78 -8.50 -2.35 -1.04
C VAL A 78 -7.06 -1.95 -1.31
N LEU A 79 -6.27 -2.88 -1.85
CA LEU A 79 -4.87 -2.64 -2.17
C LEU A 79 -4.79 -2.12 -3.61
N THR A 80 -4.41 -0.85 -3.77
CA THR A 80 -4.46 -0.16 -5.04
C THR A 80 -3.16 -0.30 -5.82
N SER A 81 -2.03 -0.07 -5.19
CA SER A 81 -0.72 -0.20 -5.84
C SER A 81 0.39 -0.35 -4.80
N ALA A 82 1.52 -0.91 -5.23
CA ALA A 82 2.71 -1.04 -4.38
C ALA A 82 3.94 -0.87 -5.26
N ARG A 83 4.36 0.38 -5.47
CA ARG A 83 5.40 0.73 -6.43
C ARG A 83 6.60 1.37 -5.77
N THR A 84 7.77 1.15 -6.37
CA THR A 84 8.97 1.89 -6.00
C THR A 84 9.00 3.21 -6.78
N GLY A 85 9.63 4.22 -6.18
CA GLY A 85 9.80 5.52 -6.81
C GLY A 85 9.37 6.66 -5.90
N THR A 86 9.43 7.85 -6.44
CA THR A 86 8.98 9.06 -5.73
C THR A 86 7.51 9.30 -6.01
N HIS A 87 6.90 10.25 -5.27
CA HIS A 87 5.54 10.68 -5.57
C HIS A 87 5.40 11.15 -7.01
N SER A 88 6.43 11.83 -7.53
CA SER A 88 6.41 12.28 -8.93
C SER A 88 6.27 11.10 -9.89
N ASP A 89 7.03 10.03 -9.64
CA ASP A 89 6.98 8.85 -10.50
C ASP A 89 5.64 8.14 -10.41
N LEU A 90 5.05 8.10 -9.21
CA LEU A 90 3.82 7.36 -8.97
C LEU A 90 2.57 8.11 -9.40
N PHE A 91 2.57 9.43 -9.26
CA PHE A 91 1.37 10.25 -9.47
C PHE A 91 1.51 11.27 -10.61
N GLY A 92 2.62 11.23 -11.35
CA GLY A 92 2.83 12.09 -12.51
C GLY A 92 3.05 13.57 -12.18
N LYS A 93 3.64 13.85 -11.03
CA LYS A 93 3.87 15.24 -10.60
C LYS A 93 5.33 15.55 -10.40
#